data_b636f530d6435335278ab8254e927220
#
_entry.id   b636f530d6435335278ab8254e927220
#
_cell.length_a   1.000
_cell.length_b   1.000
_cell.length_c   1.000
_cell.angle_alpha   90.00
_cell.angle_beta   90.00
_cell.angle_gamma   90.00
#
_symmetry.space_group_name_H-M   'P 1'
#
loop_
_entity.id
_entity.type
_entity.pdbx_description
1 polymer ?
#
loop_
_entity_poly.entity_id
_entity_poly.type
_entity_poly.pdbx_seq_one_letter_code
_entity_poly.pdbx_strand_id
1 'polypeptide(L)'
;EIRATLAAAKTSGRRVVVLFQPHRYTRTAALLDEFARSFYDAEVVLLTDIYAASEDPIPGVTAQALVEQIEKFGHRNARYIGGVEQGKQALLDVVQPGDLVLTLGAGNVWRAGEEFLAARNSA
;
A
#
# COMPACT_ATOMS: atom_id res chain seq x y z
N GLU A 1 13.15 -1.20 -5.19
CA GLU A 1 12.43 -0.09 -5.80
C GLU A 1 11.46 0.61 -4.88
N ILE A 2 10.65 -0.16 -4.16
CA ILE A 2 9.78 0.43 -3.14
C ILE A 2 10.63 1.14 -2.09
N ARG A 3 11.71 0.52 -1.64
CA ARG A 3 12.62 1.15 -0.68
C ARG A 3 13.17 2.47 -1.19
N ALA A 4 13.61 2.50 -2.43
CA ALA A 4 14.18 3.72 -3.00
C ALA A 4 13.13 4.82 -3.09
N THR A 5 11.92 4.47 -3.51
CA THR A 5 10.81 5.42 -3.59
C THR A 5 10.48 5.98 -2.20
N LEU A 6 10.40 5.12 -1.19
CA LEU A 6 10.06 5.57 0.16
C LEU A 6 11.21 6.34 0.81
N ALA A 7 12.45 5.97 0.55
CA ALA A 7 13.59 6.73 1.03
C ALA A 7 13.59 8.14 0.47
N ALA A 8 13.28 8.28 -0.83
CA ALA A 8 13.15 9.59 -1.45
C ALA A 8 11.99 10.38 -0.84
N ALA A 9 10.85 9.74 -0.61
CA ALA A 9 9.69 10.39 -0.01
C ALA A 9 10.00 10.88 1.41
N LYS A 10 10.78 10.12 2.16
CA LYS A 10 11.12 10.46 3.54
C LYS A 10 11.97 11.73 3.60
N THR A 11 12.74 12.04 2.56
CA THR A 11 13.53 13.27 2.54
C THR A 11 12.67 14.53 2.55
N SER A 12 11.36 14.42 2.27
CA SER A 12 10.46 15.57 2.32
C SER A 12 10.22 16.06 3.75
N GLY A 13 10.55 15.26 4.77
CA GLY A 13 10.25 15.57 6.16
C GLY A 13 8.78 15.39 6.51
N ARG A 14 7.96 14.90 5.58
CA ARG A 14 6.52 14.67 5.80
C ARG A 14 6.27 13.25 6.26
N ARG A 15 5.16 13.05 6.97
CA ARG A 15 4.67 11.72 7.28
C ARG A 15 4.24 11.05 5.97
N VAL A 16 4.72 9.85 5.71
CA VAL A 16 4.47 9.15 4.44
C VAL A 16 3.40 8.09 4.64
N VAL A 17 2.34 8.17 3.85
CA VAL A 17 1.24 7.22 3.81
C VAL A 17 1.24 6.54 2.45
N VAL A 18 1.28 5.22 2.44
CA VAL A 18 1.34 4.43 1.21
C VAL A 18 0.07 3.61 1.05
N LEU A 19 -0.52 3.66 -0.13
CA LEU A 19 -1.54 2.72 -0.57
C LEU A 19 -0.91 1.82 -1.62
N PHE A 20 -0.77 0.54 -1.30
CA PHE A 20 -0.06 -0.43 -2.15
C PHE A 20 -1.00 -1.52 -2.62
N GLN A 21 -1.02 -1.74 -3.93
CA GLN A 21 -1.70 -2.87 -4.56
C GLN A 21 -0.64 -3.83 -5.09
N PRO A 22 -0.45 -5.00 -4.46
CA PRO A 22 0.47 -6.00 -4.99
C PRO A 22 -0.01 -6.49 -6.36
N HIS A 23 0.93 -6.79 -7.25
CA HIS A 23 0.63 -7.19 -8.63
C HIS A 23 1.03 -8.64 -8.82
N ARG A 24 0.02 -9.48 -9.12
CA ARG A 24 0.16 -10.91 -9.39
C ARG A 24 0.51 -11.73 -8.15
N TYR A 25 -0.08 -12.92 -8.08
CA TYR A 25 0.17 -13.84 -6.97
C TYR A 25 1.58 -14.41 -7.04
N THR A 26 2.06 -14.77 -8.25
CA THR A 26 3.40 -15.32 -8.41
C THR A 26 4.48 -14.35 -7.98
N ARG A 27 4.34 -13.07 -8.36
CA ARG A 27 5.31 -12.05 -7.98
C ARG A 27 5.26 -11.79 -6.49
N THR A 28 4.07 -11.72 -5.92
CA THR A 28 3.91 -11.50 -4.48
C THR A 28 4.54 -12.64 -3.69
N ALA A 29 4.31 -13.89 -4.11
CA ALA A 29 4.91 -15.05 -3.46
C ALA A 29 6.44 -15.02 -3.54
N ALA A 30 6.98 -14.71 -4.72
CA ALA A 30 8.42 -14.69 -4.95
C ALA A 30 9.13 -13.59 -4.15
N LEU A 31 8.45 -12.46 -3.92
CA LEU A 31 9.05 -11.27 -3.30
C LEU A 31 8.48 -10.97 -1.91
N LEU A 32 7.84 -11.96 -1.28
CA LEU A 32 7.12 -11.74 -0.03
C LEU A 32 8.01 -11.11 1.05
N ASP A 33 9.19 -11.68 1.29
CA ASP A 33 10.09 -11.16 2.31
C ASP A 33 10.64 -9.79 1.92
N GLU A 34 10.95 -9.61 0.64
CA GLU A 34 11.48 -8.33 0.17
C GLU A 34 10.43 -7.24 0.30
N PHE A 35 9.18 -7.52 -0.10
CA PHE A 35 8.09 -6.57 0.10
C PHE A 35 7.90 -6.25 1.59
N ALA A 36 7.92 -7.28 2.43
CA ALA A 36 7.70 -7.10 3.87
C ALA A 36 8.74 -6.18 4.50
N ARG A 37 9.95 -6.15 3.95
CA ARG A 37 11.04 -5.31 4.46
C ARG A 37 11.13 -3.94 3.79
N SER A 38 10.27 -3.66 2.81
CA SER A 38 10.43 -2.47 1.96
C SER A 38 9.73 -1.24 2.50
N PHE A 39 8.93 -1.36 3.56
CA PHE A 39 8.01 -0.30 3.98
C PHE A 39 8.42 0.46 5.23
N TYR A 40 9.68 0.30 5.69
CA TYR A 40 10.12 0.92 6.95
C TYR A 40 10.03 2.46 6.93
N ASP A 41 10.21 3.07 5.77
CA ASP A 41 10.20 4.52 5.66
C ASP A 41 8.80 5.10 5.49
N ALA A 42 7.76 4.27 5.48
CA ALA A 42 6.38 4.73 5.46
C ALA A 42 5.77 4.62 6.86
N GLU A 43 5.13 5.68 7.33
CA GLU A 43 4.46 5.66 8.63
C GLU A 43 3.22 4.79 8.62
N VAL A 44 2.47 4.82 7.51
CA VAL A 44 1.26 4.02 7.36
C VAL A 44 1.30 3.30 6.02
N VAL A 45 1.03 2.01 6.04
CA VAL A 45 0.96 1.20 4.82
C VAL A 45 -0.42 0.55 4.74
N LEU A 46 -1.15 0.89 3.69
CA LEU A 46 -2.47 0.33 3.42
C LEU A 46 -2.34 -0.60 2.22
N LEU A 47 -2.75 -1.85 2.37
CA LEU A 47 -2.65 -2.86 1.31
C LEU A 47 -4.04 -3.23 0.80
N THR A 48 -4.18 -3.21 -0.51
CA THR A 48 -5.39 -3.74 -1.17
C THR A 48 -5.19 -5.20 -1.51
N ASP A 49 -6.26 -5.83 -1.96
CA ASP A 49 -6.17 -7.17 -2.54
C ASP A 49 -5.14 -7.21 -3.67
N ILE A 50 -4.55 -8.38 -3.88
CA ILE A 50 -3.60 -8.59 -4.97
C ILE A 50 -4.34 -8.44 -6.30
N TYR A 51 -3.75 -7.68 -7.22
CA TYR A 51 -4.26 -7.61 -8.59
C TYR A 51 -3.80 -8.86 -9.33
N ALA A 52 -4.77 -9.71 -9.68
CA ALA A 52 -4.47 -11.04 -10.21
C ALA A 52 -3.84 -11.03 -11.61
N ALA A 53 -4.19 -10.06 -12.44
CA ALA A 53 -3.73 -9.98 -13.84
C ALA A 53 -3.93 -11.30 -14.58
N SER A 54 -5.11 -11.90 -14.41
CA SER A 54 -5.53 -13.18 -15.01
C SER A 54 -4.88 -14.41 -14.41
N GLU A 55 -4.09 -14.28 -13.34
CA GLU A 55 -3.57 -15.45 -12.64
C GLU A 55 -4.63 -16.07 -11.73
N ASP A 56 -4.50 -17.37 -11.51
CA ASP A 56 -5.29 -18.03 -10.48
C ASP A 56 -4.70 -17.73 -9.10
N PRO A 57 -5.55 -17.64 -8.06
CA PRO A 57 -5.05 -17.47 -6.70
C PRO A 57 -4.12 -18.61 -6.29
N ILE A 58 -3.08 -18.26 -5.51
CA ILE A 58 -2.16 -19.23 -4.92
C ILE A 58 -2.54 -19.37 -3.44
N PRO A 59 -2.83 -20.57 -2.94
CA PRO A 59 -3.18 -20.76 -1.52
C PRO A 59 -2.11 -20.16 -0.61
N GLY A 60 -2.55 -19.37 0.37
CA GLY A 60 -1.64 -18.73 1.33
C GLY A 60 -1.02 -17.43 0.85
N VAL A 61 -1.13 -17.09 -0.42
CA VAL A 61 -0.58 -15.83 -0.97
C VAL A 61 -1.70 -14.81 -1.03
N THR A 62 -1.81 -13.97 -0.02
CA THR A 62 -2.86 -12.96 0.11
C THR A 62 -2.26 -11.65 0.61
N ALA A 63 -3.03 -10.56 0.45
CA ALA A 63 -2.62 -9.29 1.01
C ALA A 63 -2.56 -9.35 2.54
N GLN A 64 -3.48 -10.10 3.16
CA GLN A 64 -3.46 -10.29 4.62
C GLN A 64 -2.18 -10.97 5.09
N ALA A 65 -1.72 -12.00 4.35
CA ALA A 65 -0.47 -12.67 4.68
C ALA A 65 0.72 -11.73 4.55
N LEU A 66 0.69 -10.84 3.55
CA LEU A 66 1.75 -9.85 3.38
C LEU A 66 1.74 -8.84 4.53
N VAL A 67 0.57 -8.39 4.97
CA VAL A 67 0.47 -7.51 6.14
C VAL A 67 1.08 -8.17 7.37
N GLU A 68 0.78 -9.45 7.61
CA GLU A 68 1.36 -10.17 8.75
C GLU A 68 2.87 -10.22 8.68
N GLN A 69 3.43 -10.42 7.49
CA GLN A 69 4.89 -10.44 7.32
C GLN A 69 5.50 -9.04 7.54
N ILE A 70 4.84 -7.99 7.05
CA ILE A 70 5.30 -6.61 7.27
C ILE A 70 5.35 -6.33 8.78
N GLU A 71 4.31 -6.73 9.51
CA GLU A 71 4.27 -6.55 10.96
C GLU A 71 5.33 -7.39 11.66
N LYS A 72 5.55 -8.62 11.18
CA LYS A 72 6.54 -9.52 11.76
C LYS A 72 7.96 -8.95 11.65
N PHE A 73 8.23 -8.19 10.59
CA PHE A 73 9.52 -7.53 10.42
C PHE A 73 9.58 -6.16 11.10
N GLY A 74 8.60 -5.84 11.93
CA GLY A 74 8.67 -4.70 12.85
C GLY A 74 7.85 -3.46 12.48
N HIS A 75 7.17 -3.46 11.33
CA HIS A 75 6.31 -2.32 10.99
C HIS A 75 5.04 -2.34 11.84
N ARG A 76 4.67 -1.21 12.41
CA ARG A 76 3.58 -1.16 13.39
C ARG A 76 2.26 -0.69 12.82
N ASN A 77 2.22 -0.26 11.57
CA ASN A 77 1.02 0.40 11.04
C ASN A 77 0.76 -0.02 9.60
N ALA A 78 0.72 -1.33 9.39
CA ALA A 78 0.33 -1.93 8.12
C ALA A 78 -1.07 -2.51 8.27
N ARG A 79 -1.94 -2.23 7.28
CA ARG A 79 -3.35 -2.65 7.34
C ARG A 79 -3.81 -3.17 6.00
N TYR A 80 -4.59 -4.24 6.03
CA TYR A 80 -5.32 -4.71 4.87
C TYR A 80 -6.65 -3.96 4.80
N ILE A 81 -7.00 -3.41 3.63
CA ILE A 81 -8.19 -2.56 3.49
C ILE A 81 -9.26 -3.16 2.56
N GLY A 82 -9.02 -4.31 1.96
CA GLY A 82 -9.95 -4.90 1.00
C GLY A 82 -9.58 -4.56 -0.43
N GLY A 83 -10.58 -4.39 -1.28
CA GLY A 83 -10.35 -4.06 -2.68
C GLY A 83 -9.90 -2.61 -2.88
N VAL A 84 -9.46 -2.31 -4.10
CA VAL A 84 -9.01 -0.95 -4.46
C VAL A 84 -10.13 0.08 -4.24
N GLU A 85 -11.37 -0.33 -4.42
CA GLU A 85 -12.53 0.55 -4.21
C GLU A 85 -12.67 1.02 -2.76
N GLN A 86 -11.99 0.37 -1.82
CA GLN A 86 -11.96 0.80 -0.42
C GLN A 86 -10.86 1.84 -0.17
N GLY A 87 -10.00 2.09 -1.16
CA GLY A 87 -8.81 2.92 -0.98
C GLY A 87 -9.14 4.36 -0.63
N LYS A 88 -10.13 4.95 -1.29
CA LYS A 88 -10.51 6.33 -1.01
C LYS A 88 -10.88 6.52 0.47
N GLN A 89 -11.76 5.66 0.98
CA GLN A 89 -12.20 5.79 2.37
C GLN A 89 -11.07 5.49 3.35
N ALA A 90 -10.24 4.49 3.05
CA ALA A 90 -9.11 4.18 3.91
C ALA A 90 -8.14 5.37 4.00
N LEU A 91 -7.88 6.05 2.89
CA LEU A 91 -7.04 7.25 2.90
C LEU A 91 -7.68 8.38 3.68
N LEU A 92 -8.99 8.59 3.49
CA LEU A 92 -9.70 9.63 4.25
C LEU A 92 -9.61 9.40 5.76
N ASP A 93 -9.59 8.14 6.18
CA ASP A 93 -9.54 7.78 7.59
C ASP A 93 -8.17 8.04 8.24
N VAL A 94 -7.07 7.96 7.48
CA VAL A 94 -5.73 8.00 8.07
C VAL A 94 -4.89 9.21 7.67
N VAL A 95 -5.15 9.82 6.52
CA VAL A 95 -4.32 10.92 6.02
C VAL A 95 -4.61 12.20 6.80
N GLN A 96 -3.54 12.89 7.17
CA GLN A 96 -3.60 14.16 7.90
C GLN A 96 -3.01 15.28 7.07
N PRO A 97 -3.37 16.54 7.35
CA PRO A 97 -2.76 17.67 6.64
C PRO A 97 -1.23 17.62 6.73
N GLY A 98 -0.58 17.83 5.61
CA GLY A 98 0.88 17.78 5.52
C GLY A 98 1.45 16.41 5.17
N ASP A 99 0.65 15.36 5.17
CA ASP A 99 1.12 14.04 4.79
C ASP A 99 1.49 13.96 3.31
N LEU A 100 2.48 13.14 3.00
CA LEU A 100 2.79 12.75 1.62
C LEU A 100 2.14 11.39 1.37
N VAL A 101 1.26 11.34 0.38
CA VAL A 101 0.51 10.13 0.04
C VAL A 101 1.05 9.57 -1.27
N LEU A 102 1.40 8.29 -1.25
CA LEU A 102 1.87 7.58 -2.44
C LEU A 102 0.94 6.41 -2.75
N THR A 103 0.57 6.28 -4.02
CA THR A 103 -0.09 5.07 -4.51
C THR A 103 0.92 4.26 -5.30
N LEU A 104 1.13 3.01 -4.90
CA LEU A 104 2.11 2.13 -5.53
C LEU A 104 1.42 0.87 -6.03
N GLY A 105 1.79 0.44 -7.22
CA GLY A 105 1.28 -0.78 -7.80
C GLY A 105 0.83 -0.62 -9.23
N ALA A 106 0.56 -1.74 -9.88
CA ALA A 106 -0.01 -1.78 -11.22
C ALA A 106 -1.54 -1.78 -11.12
N GLY A 107 -2.21 -1.62 -12.23
CA GLY A 107 -3.66 -1.63 -12.25
C GLY A 107 -4.23 -0.24 -11.98
N ASN A 108 -5.27 -0.18 -11.16
CA ASN A 108 -6.04 1.05 -10.99
C ASN A 108 -5.95 1.67 -9.58
N VAL A 109 -4.92 1.34 -8.83
CA VAL A 109 -4.74 1.88 -7.48
C VAL A 109 -4.59 3.41 -7.49
N TRP A 110 -4.04 3.98 -8.56
CA TRP A 110 -3.89 5.43 -8.70
C TRP A 110 -5.24 6.17 -8.66
N ARG A 111 -6.33 5.51 -9.08
CA ARG A 111 -7.66 6.11 -9.03
C ARG A 111 -8.12 6.36 -7.61
N ALA A 112 -7.78 5.48 -6.68
CA ALA A 112 -8.11 5.69 -5.28
C ALA A 112 -7.47 6.96 -4.75
N GLY A 113 -6.24 7.25 -5.16
CA GLY A 113 -5.57 8.49 -4.78
C GLY A 113 -6.27 9.72 -5.34
N GLU A 114 -6.68 9.66 -6.61
CA GLU A 114 -7.41 10.77 -7.23
C GLU A 114 -8.78 10.98 -6.59
N GLU A 115 -9.50 9.89 -6.32
CA GLU A 115 -10.80 9.98 -5.65
C GLU A 115 -10.67 10.55 -4.25
N PHE A 116 -9.60 10.17 -3.54
CA PHE A 116 -9.29 10.72 -2.23
C PHE A 116 -9.08 12.24 -2.31
N LEU A 117 -8.26 12.70 -3.25
CA LEU A 117 -8.00 14.13 -3.40
C LEU A 117 -9.28 14.90 -3.73
N ALA A 118 -10.10 14.37 -4.64
CA ALA A 118 -11.36 15.01 -5.00
C ALA A 118 -12.30 15.10 -3.80
N ALA A 119 -12.42 14.04 -3.02
CA ALA A 119 -13.28 14.02 -1.83
C ALA A 119 -12.77 15.01 -0.77
N ARG A 120 -11.46 15.07 -0.57
CA ARG A 120 -10.85 15.97 0.40
C ARG A 120 -11.04 17.43 0.02
N ASN A 121 -10.91 17.74 -1.26
CA ASN A 121 -11.03 19.12 -1.75
C ASN A 121 -12.49 19.60 -1.81
N SER A 122 -13.45 18.68 -1.74
CA SER A 122 -14.87 19.01 -1.75
C SER A 122 -15.46 19.25 -0.36
N ALA A 123 -14.67 18.94 0.66
CA ALA A 123 -15.15 19.01 2.06
C ALA A 123 -15.16 20.44 2.64
#